data_c2f1c08d013ea8f89079947104f0f7eb
#
_entry.id   c2f1c08d013ea8f89079947104f0f7eb
#
_cell.length_a   1.000
_cell.length_b   1.000
_cell.length_c   1.000
_cell.angle_alpha   90.00
_cell.angle_beta   90.00
_cell.angle_gamma   90.00
#
_symmetry.space_group_name_H-M   'P 1'
#
loop_
_entity.id
_entity.type
_entity.pdbx_description
1 polymer ?
#
loop_
_entity_poly.entity_id
_entity_poly.type
_entity_poly.pdbx_seq_one_letter_code
_entity_poly.pdbx_strand_id
1 'polypeptide(L)'
;MTVKLSNSALKLAALSLILFAGGAAARQEPDKDGSKDHKITGRYQGSHITEYSQKEYEEVRFLKPPLDAAGNGSAPLTDAFSIPLAGRVTTIVYRGPNGRSILEVLKNYIDRLNGAGFTTVAKCRGEECGQPNHTIQRLYFRGARAHTRDSEPIMSSDRDLIVYTLLQKKSSAGDIWVSLYGSEFQHGGDLTPSLAVSVLETRPMETGKMVFVDAASMQEAMEKTGRVALYGIYFDFNKSVLKAESAKQITEIARLLKNKPSLKVLVVGHTDGKGDFDYNMELSELRAAAVTDALISSHAIPASRLKPVGVGMAAPVDTNKTEEGRARNRRVEIVEY
;
A
#
# COMPACT_ATOMS: atom_id res chain seq x y z
N MET A 1 9.50 12.12 101.09
CA MET A 1 10.35 12.39 99.90
C MET A 1 10.00 11.33 98.86
N THR A 2 9.16 11.70 97.90
CA THR A 2 8.52 10.80 96.95
C THR A 2 9.23 10.95 95.64
N VAL A 3 9.80 9.87 95.11
CA VAL A 3 10.45 9.82 93.80
C VAL A 3 9.45 9.16 92.83
N LYS A 4 9.06 9.89 91.79
CA LYS A 4 8.26 9.43 90.68
C LYS A 4 9.08 8.65 89.73
N LEU A 5 8.71 7.38 89.44
CA LEU A 5 9.22 6.57 88.35
C LEU A 5 8.42 6.89 87.03
N SER A 6 9.13 7.22 86.01
CA SER A 6 8.61 7.50 84.67
C SER A 6 8.56 6.19 83.87
N ASN A 7 7.36 5.80 83.36
CA ASN A 7 7.16 4.73 82.43
C ASN A 7 7.54 5.15 81.02
N SER A 8 8.61 4.57 80.46
CA SER A 8 8.92 4.63 79.01
C SER A 8 8.40 3.39 78.34
N ALA A 9 7.35 3.55 77.57
CA ALA A 9 6.78 2.50 76.73
C ALA A 9 7.67 2.21 75.52
N LEU A 10 8.19 1.01 75.44
CA LEU A 10 8.89 0.44 74.28
C LEU A 10 7.86 0.15 73.17
N LYS A 11 7.86 0.93 72.09
CA LYS A 11 7.10 0.61 70.88
C LYS A 11 7.94 -0.33 70.01
N LEU A 12 7.59 -1.60 69.95
CA LEU A 12 8.07 -2.53 68.91
C LEU A 12 7.44 -2.15 67.58
N ALA A 13 8.23 -1.65 66.64
CA ALA A 13 7.83 -1.48 65.23
C ALA A 13 8.01 -2.84 64.52
N ALA A 14 6.91 -3.49 64.22
CA ALA A 14 6.89 -4.65 63.31
C ALA A 14 7.14 -4.16 61.89
N LEU A 15 8.35 -4.42 61.35
CA LEU A 15 8.69 -4.14 59.96
C LEU A 15 8.16 -5.27 59.08
N SER A 16 6.95 -5.09 58.49
CA SER A 16 6.41 -6.02 57.54
C SER A 16 7.19 -5.89 56.23
N LEU A 17 8.06 -6.86 55.95
CA LEU A 17 8.76 -7.00 54.70
C LEU A 17 7.76 -7.48 53.64
N ILE A 18 7.20 -6.54 52.86
CA ILE A 18 6.42 -6.88 51.66
C ILE A 18 7.43 -7.24 50.56
N LEU A 19 7.63 -8.57 50.38
CA LEU A 19 8.28 -9.10 49.18
C LEU A 19 7.41 -8.76 47.95
N PHE A 20 7.71 -7.68 47.25
CA PHE A 20 7.28 -7.52 45.88
C PHE A 20 7.99 -8.59 45.04
N ALA A 21 7.32 -9.70 44.77
CA ALA A 21 7.68 -10.59 43.69
C ALA A 21 7.48 -9.81 42.39
N GLY A 22 8.49 -9.02 41.99
CA GLY A 22 8.56 -8.41 40.69
C GLY A 22 8.69 -9.51 39.66
N GLY A 23 7.55 -10.02 39.16
CA GLY A 23 7.55 -10.77 37.92
C GLY A 23 8.18 -9.88 36.86
N ALA A 24 9.33 -10.26 36.34
CA ALA A 24 9.92 -9.61 35.19
C ALA A 24 8.89 -9.70 34.06
N ALA A 25 8.14 -8.62 33.83
CA ALA A 25 7.31 -8.49 32.64
C ALA A 25 8.26 -8.71 31.45
N ALA A 26 8.09 -9.81 30.72
CA ALA A 26 8.84 -10.09 29.52
C ALA A 26 8.78 -8.83 28.65
N ARG A 27 9.96 -8.23 28.37
CA ARG A 27 10.05 -6.99 27.61
C ARG A 27 9.49 -7.28 26.22
N GLN A 28 8.34 -6.71 25.91
CA GLN A 28 7.70 -6.88 24.60
C GLN A 28 8.65 -6.29 23.55
N GLU A 29 9.01 -7.09 22.54
CA GLU A 29 9.82 -6.61 21.42
C GLU A 29 9.07 -5.49 20.70
N PRO A 30 9.77 -4.43 20.24
CA PRO A 30 9.13 -3.33 19.54
C PRO A 30 8.65 -3.78 18.15
N ASP A 31 7.62 -3.09 17.64
CA ASP A 31 7.19 -3.24 16.26
C ASP A 31 8.29 -2.77 15.31
N LYS A 32 8.31 -3.33 14.11
CA LYS A 32 9.13 -2.85 12.99
C LYS A 32 8.84 -1.37 12.71
N ASP A 33 9.88 -0.56 12.54
CA ASP A 33 9.76 0.86 12.28
C ASP A 33 8.87 1.15 11.05
N GLY A 34 7.97 2.13 11.18
CA GLY A 34 7.03 2.51 10.12
C GLY A 34 5.87 1.55 9.90
N SER A 35 5.80 0.44 10.66
CA SER A 35 4.70 -0.50 10.59
C SER A 35 3.45 -0.01 11.34
N LYS A 36 2.29 -0.54 10.96
CA LYS A 36 1.02 -0.28 11.63
C LYS A 36 0.05 -1.43 11.45
N ASP A 37 -0.87 -1.57 12.39
CA ASP A 37 -1.95 -2.54 12.26
C ASP A 37 -2.89 -2.19 11.12
N HIS A 38 -3.43 -3.20 10.45
CA HIS A 38 -4.50 -2.99 9.49
C HIS A 38 -5.84 -2.83 10.22
N LYS A 39 -6.61 -1.80 9.87
CA LYS A 39 -7.87 -1.44 10.56
C LYS A 39 -8.90 -2.57 10.62
N ILE A 40 -8.94 -3.40 9.57
CA ILE A 40 -9.89 -4.52 9.46
C ILE A 40 -9.47 -5.67 10.39
N THR A 41 -8.21 -6.09 10.32
CA THR A 41 -7.74 -7.28 11.04
C THR A 41 -7.36 -6.97 12.49
N GLY A 42 -6.81 -5.78 12.76
CA GLY A 42 -6.19 -5.48 14.05
C GLY A 42 -5.01 -6.40 14.33
N ARG A 43 -4.67 -6.57 15.62
CA ARG A 43 -3.65 -7.54 16.09
C ARG A 43 -4.14 -8.35 17.26
N TYR A 44 -3.59 -9.53 17.46
CA TYR A 44 -3.74 -10.31 18.67
C TYR A 44 -2.94 -9.67 19.82
N GLN A 45 -3.54 -9.57 21.01
CA GLN A 45 -2.92 -8.91 22.16
C GLN A 45 -1.58 -9.54 22.52
N GLY A 46 -0.56 -8.73 22.73
CA GLY A 46 0.80 -9.16 23.05
C GLY A 46 1.66 -9.56 21.84
N SER A 47 1.12 -9.49 20.63
CA SER A 47 1.92 -9.67 19.40
C SER A 47 2.68 -8.39 19.06
N HIS A 48 3.81 -8.52 18.33
CA HIS A 48 4.54 -7.41 17.72
C HIS A 48 4.74 -7.66 16.22
N ILE A 49 4.93 -6.58 15.46
CA ILE A 49 5.09 -6.65 14.01
C ILE A 49 6.57 -6.87 13.69
N THR A 50 6.88 -7.97 13.02
CA THR A 50 8.24 -8.26 12.52
C THR A 50 8.43 -7.83 11.06
N GLU A 51 7.34 -7.89 10.25
CA GLU A 51 7.36 -7.53 8.85
C GLU A 51 6.14 -6.68 8.47
N TYR A 52 6.35 -5.69 7.60
CA TYR A 52 5.30 -4.82 7.10
C TYR A 52 5.58 -4.40 5.66
N SER A 53 4.59 -4.52 4.81
CA SER A 53 4.60 -4.00 3.44
C SER A 53 3.21 -3.51 3.06
N GLN A 54 3.14 -2.35 2.41
CA GLN A 54 1.91 -1.85 1.79
C GLN A 54 2.22 -1.36 0.39
N LYS A 55 1.42 -1.80 -0.58
CA LYS A 55 1.46 -1.32 -1.96
C LYS A 55 0.08 -0.86 -2.39
N GLU A 56 0.01 0.29 -3.01
CA GLU A 56 -1.26 0.86 -3.47
C GLU A 56 -1.89 0.05 -4.62
N TYR A 57 -1.07 -0.63 -5.41
CA TYR A 57 -1.50 -1.61 -6.39
C TYR A 57 -0.45 -2.71 -6.53
N GLU A 58 -0.90 -3.96 -6.46
CA GLU A 58 -0.11 -5.15 -6.73
C GLU A 58 -1.03 -6.24 -7.27
N GLU A 59 -0.48 -7.10 -8.13
CA GLU A 59 -1.11 -8.34 -8.57
C GLU A 59 -0.57 -9.49 -7.72
N VAL A 60 -1.47 -10.18 -7.03
CA VAL A 60 -1.14 -11.30 -6.14
C VAL A 60 -2.00 -12.52 -6.45
N ARG A 61 -1.59 -13.65 -5.92
CA ARG A 61 -2.38 -14.88 -6.01
C ARG A 61 -2.54 -15.48 -4.61
N PHE A 62 -3.76 -15.48 -4.11
CA PHE A 62 -4.07 -16.12 -2.84
C PHE A 62 -4.39 -17.60 -3.03
N LEU A 63 -3.87 -18.43 -2.13
CA LEU A 63 -3.95 -19.87 -2.24
C LEU A 63 -5.37 -20.39 -1.98
N LYS A 64 -5.69 -21.48 -2.63
CA LYS A 64 -6.95 -22.21 -2.51
C LYS A 64 -6.62 -23.71 -2.31
N PRO A 65 -6.27 -24.16 -1.08
CA PRO A 65 -5.98 -25.56 -0.80
C PRO A 65 -7.15 -26.52 -1.13
N PRO A 66 -6.86 -27.80 -1.39
CA PRO A 66 -5.56 -28.47 -1.27
C PRO A 66 -4.58 -28.14 -2.38
N LEU A 67 -3.27 -28.27 -2.09
CA LEU A 67 -2.19 -27.87 -2.99
C LEU A 67 -1.44 -29.08 -3.64
N ASP A 68 -2.04 -30.24 -3.63
CA ASP A 68 -1.38 -31.48 -4.11
C ASP A 68 -0.92 -31.40 -5.57
N ALA A 69 -1.66 -30.67 -6.40
CA ALA A 69 -1.30 -30.43 -7.78
C ALA A 69 -0.14 -29.44 -7.98
N ALA A 70 0.29 -28.75 -6.91
CA ALA A 70 1.36 -27.74 -6.98
C ALA A 70 2.78 -28.32 -6.87
N GLY A 71 2.90 -29.63 -6.68
CA GLY A 71 4.19 -30.32 -6.53
C GLY A 71 4.98 -29.82 -5.32
N ASN A 72 6.29 -29.62 -5.48
CA ASN A 72 7.19 -29.14 -4.40
C ASN A 72 7.19 -27.61 -4.21
N GLY A 73 6.16 -26.89 -4.66
CA GLY A 73 6.07 -25.43 -4.59
C GLY A 73 6.89 -24.67 -5.64
N SER A 74 7.53 -25.37 -6.58
CA SER A 74 8.26 -24.76 -7.70
C SER A 74 7.36 -24.51 -8.92
N ALA A 75 6.22 -25.18 -9.00
CA ALA A 75 5.26 -25.02 -10.10
C ALA A 75 4.69 -23.58 -10.15
N PRO A 76 4.30 -23.09 -11.35
CA PRO A 76 3.59 -21.82 -11.47
C PRO A 76 2.28 -21.83 -10.67
N LEU A 77 1.94 -20.69 -10.08
CA LEU A 77 0.64 -20.48 -9.43
C LEU A 77 -0.46 -20.42 -10.50
N THR A 78 -1.27 -21.48 -10.60
CA THR A 78 -2.38 -21.59 -11.56
C THR A 78 -3.73 -21.36 -10.87
N ASP A 79 -4.80 -21.18 -11.65
CA ASP A 79 -6.16 -20.99 -11.14
C ASP A 79 -6.73 -22.25 -10.48
N ALA A 80 -6.10 -23.41 -10.70
CA ALA A 80 -6.48 -24.67 -10.06
C ALA A 80 -6.38 -24.60 -8.53
N PHE A 81 -5.37 -23.92 -7.99
CA PHE A 81 -5.10 -23.84 -6.55
C PHE A 81 -4.78 -22.43 -6.03
N SER A 82 -5.05 -21.40 -6.83
CA SER A 82 -4.92 -20.01 -6.40
C SER A 82 -5.90 -19.09 -7.12
N ILE A 83 -6.19 -17.94 -6.51
CA ILE A 83 -7.10 -16.92 -7.03
C ILE A 83 -6.24 -15.71 -7.42
N PRO A 84 -6.24 -15.29 -8.71
CA PRO A 84 -5.59 -14.06 -9.13
C PRO A 84 -6.40 -12.85 -8.64
N LEU A 85 -5.74 -11.91 -7.99
CA LEU A 85 -6.34 -10.72 -7.40
C LEU A 85 -5.44 -9.51 -7.65
N ALA A 86 -6.04 -8.33 -7.80
CA ALA A 86 -5.32 -7.09 -8.00
C ALA A 86 -5.94 -5.96 -7.18
N GLY A 87 -5.10 -5.11 -6.60
CA GLY A 87 -5.54 -3.98 -5.79
C GLY A 87 -4.49 -3.52 -4.80
N ARG A 88 -4.93 -2.79 -3.77
CA ARG A 88 -4.06 -2.43 -2.65
C ARG A 88 -3.80 -3.66 -1.79
N VAL A 89 -2.54 -3.95 -1.57
CA VAL A 89 -2.11 -5.08 -0.73
C VAL A 89 -1.36 -4.57 0.48
N THR A 90 -1.79 -5.00 1.66
CA THR A 90 -1.06 -4.81 2.92
C THR A 90 -0.70 -6.17 3.49
N THR A 91 0.59 -6.42 3.68
CA THR A 91 1.09 -7.65 4.32
C THR A 91 1.78 -7.31 5.63
N ILE A 92 1.39 -7.99 6.68
CA ILE A 92 1.91 -7.82 8.04
C ILE A 92 2.26 -9.19 8.58
N VAL A 93 3.44 -9.33 9.16
CA VAL A 93 3.84 -10.53 9.89
C VAL A 93 3.91 -10.20 11.36
N TYR A 94 3.17 -10.96 12.15
CA TYR A 94 3.14 -10.85 13.60
C TYR A 94 3.86 -12.03 14.24
N ARG A 95 4.69 -11.74 15.25
CA ARG A 95 5.12 -12.71 16.24
C ARG A 95 4.21 -12.58 17.47
N GLY A 96 3.56 -13.65 17.86
CA GLY A 96 2.67 -13.69 19.00
C GLY A 96 3.43 -13.88 20.33
N PRO A 97 2.71 -13.79 21.45
CA PRO A 97 3.30 -14.03 22.77
C PRO A 97 3.58 -15.52 22.98
N ASN A 98 4.64 -15.82 23.72
CA ASN A 98 4.99 -17.17 24.13
C ASN A 98 3.83 -17.83 24.91
N GLY A 99 3.69 -19.15 24.79
CA GLY A 99 2.68 -19.94 25.48
C GLY A 99 1.27 -19.82 24.90
N ARG A 100 1.10 -19.18 23.75
CA ARG A 100 -0.15 -19.18 22.97
C ARG A 100 0.01 -20.01 21.72
N SER A 101 -1.01 -20.79 21.39
CA SER A 101 -0.97 -21.59 20.16
C SER A 101 -1.35 -20.76 18.93
N ILE A 102 -0.80 -21.13 17.76
CA ILE A 102 -1.20 -20.50 16.51
C ILE A 102 -2.69 -20.70 16.20
N LEU A 103 -3.29 -21.79 16.68
CA LEU A 103 -4.72 -22.03 16.52
C LEU A 103 -5.57 -21.03 17.33
N GLU A 104 -5.15 -20.71 18.56
CA GLU A 104 -5.82 -19.68 19.37
C GLU A 104 -5.72 -18.31 18.68
N VAL A 105 -4.52 -17.94 18.22
CA VAL A 105 -4.31 -16.68 17.52
C VAL A 105 -5.16 -16.62 16.25
N LEU A 106 -5.09 -17.63 15.39
CA LEU A 106 -5.86 -17.71 14.15
C LEU A 106 -7.37 -17.60 14.38
N LYS A 107 -7.90 -18.32 15.38
CA LYS A 107 -9.33 -18.30 15.70
C LYS A 107 -9.81 -16.89 16.07
N ASN A 108 -9.03 -16.15 16.86
CA ASN A 108 -9.36 -14.75 17.20
C ASN A 108 -9.47 -13.86 15.97
N TYR A 109 -8.56 -14.03 14.97
CA TYR A 109 -8.67 -13.31 13.70
C TYR A 109 -9.90 -13.71 12.90
N ILE A 110 -10.19 -15.01 12.81
CA ILE A 110 -11.36 -15.53 12.09
C ILE A 110 -12.66 -15.03 12.75
N ASP A 111 -12.79 -15.10 14.06
CA ASP A 111 -13.98 -14.65 14.79
C ASP A 111 -14.21 -13.14 14.59
N ARG A 112 -13.13 -12.33 14.67
CA ARG A 112 -13.20 -10.89 14.37
C ARG A 112 -13.64 -10.61 12.92
N LEU A 113 -13.08 -11.32 11.95
CA LEU A 113 -13.40 -11.13 10.54
C LEU A 113 -14.82 -11.59 10.22
N ASN A 114 -15.26 -12.71 10.77
CA ASN A 114 -16.65 -13.17 10.62
C ASN A 114 -17.65 -12.16 11.22
N GLY A 115 -17.35 -11.61 12.40
CA GLY A 115 -18.12 -10.51 13.00
C GLY A 115 -18.15 -9.23 12.15
N ALA A 116 -17.14 -9.02 11.30
CA ALA A 116 -17.08 -7.92 10.33
C ALA A 116 -17.72 -8.25 8.95
N GLY A 117 -18.35 -9.43 8.81
CA GLY A 117 -19.07 -9.87 7.61
C GLY A 117 -18.20 -10.54 6.55
N PHE A 118 -17.04 -11.07 6.93
CA PHE A 118 -16.25 -11.92 6.04
C PHE A 118 -16.76 -13.35 6.06
N THR A 119 -16.57 -14.07 4.95
CA THR A 119 -16.85 -15.49 4.80
C THR A 119 -15.58 -16.25 4.46
N THR A 120 -15.41 -17.44 5.02
CA THR A 120 -14.27 -18.30 4.69
C THR A 120 -14.46 -18.90 3.29
N VAL A 121 -13.47 -18.71 2.44
CA VAL A 121 -13.42 -19.25 1.07
C VAL A 121 -12.62 -20.55 1.02
N ALA A 122 -11.51 -20.62 1.75
CA ALA A 122 -10.67 -21.80 1.84
C ALA A 122 -9.94 -21.84 3.18
N LYS A 123 -9.65 -23.05 3.66
CA LYS A 123 -8.85 -23.28 4.88
C LYS A 123 -8.17 -24.64 4.81
N CYS A 124 -7.04 -24.77 5.50
CA CYS A 124 -6.38 -26.06 5.71
C CYS A 124 -5.52 -26.03 6.97
N ARG A 125 -5.13 -27.20 7.44
CA ARG A 125 -4.22 -27.39 8.58
C ARG A 125 -3.28 -28.57 8.31
N GLY A 126 -2.00 -28.41 8.63
CA GLY A 126 -0.99 -29.45 8.51
C GLY A 126 -0.99 -30.07 7.11
N GLU A 127 -1.13 -31.40 7.05
CA GLU A 127 -1.11 -32.15 5.79
C GLU A 127 -2.26 -31.83 4.83
N GLU A 128 -3.39 -31.33 5.32
CA GLU A 128 -4.51 -30.87 4.46
C GLU A 128 -4.11 -29.70 3.56
N CYS A 129 -3.02 -29.01 3.88
CA CYS A 129 -2.51 -27.92 3.08
C CYS A 129 -1.70 -28.36 1.84
N GLY A 130 -1.52 -29.67 1.65
CA GLY A 130 -0.76 -30.26 0.55
C GLY A 130 0.62 -30.76 0.95
N GLN A 131 1.17 -31.70 0.17
CA GLN A 131 2.46 -32.34 0.39
C GLN A 131 3.45 -32.01 -0.73
N PRO A 132 4.74 -31.82 -0.45
CA PRO A 132 5.39 -31.69 0.87
C PRO A 132 5.06 -30.34 1.54
N ASN A 133 5.15 -30.28 2.84
CA ASN A 133 4.68 -29.15 3.66
C ASN A 133 5.21 -27.77 3.32
N HIS A 134 6.47 -27.65 2.92
CA HIS A 134 7.03 -26.38 2.50
C HIS A 134 6.42 -25.87 1.18
N THR A 135 5.52 -26.66 0.53
CA THR A 135 4.77 -26.23 -0.65
C THR A 135 3.89 -25.04 -0.34
N ILE A 136 3.01 -25.14 0.66
CA ILE A 136 2.11 -24.03 1.02
C ILE A 136 2.90 -22.79 1.40
N GLN A 137 3.95 -22.95 2.16
CA GLN A 137 4.82 -21.87 2.59
C GLN A 137 5.45 -21.11 1.42
N ARG A 138 6.13 -21.83 0.53
CA ARG A 138 6.74 -21.23 -0.68
C ARG A 138 5.71 -20.56 -1.57
N LEU A 139 4.57 -21.21 -1.78
CA LEU A 139 3.49 -20.68 -2.61
C LEU A 139 2.84 -19.45 -1.96
N TYR A 140 2.65 -19.45 -0.63
CA TYR A 140 2.09 -18.32 0.09
C TYR A 140 2.94 -17.07 -0.11
N PHE A 141 4.22 -17.12 0.26
CA PHE A 141 5.10 -15.95 0.14
C PHE A 141 5.29 -15.50 -1.29
N ARG A 142 5.38 -16.44 -2.25
CA ARG A 142 5.44 -16.10 -3.67
C ARG A 142 4.15 -15.47 -4.19
N GLY A 143 3.00 -16.02 -3.80
CA GLY A 143 1.68 -15.55 -4.22
C GLY A 143 1.33 -14.19 -3.63
N ALA A 144 1.54 -14.01 -2.35
CA ALA A 144 1.32 -12.75 -1.63
C ALA A 144 2.42 -11.71 -1.88
N ARG A 145 3.51 -12.10 -2.60
CA ARG A 145 4.70 -11.27 -2.83
C ARG A 145 5.31 -10.67 -1.54
N ALA A 146 5.23 -11.45 -0.47
CA ALA A 146 5.64 -11.06 0.88
C ALA A 146 7.03 -11.60 1.23
N HIS A 147 8.00 -11.56 0.31
CA HIS A 147 9.35 -12.01 0.60
C HIS A 147 10.16 -10.90 1.27
N THR A 148 10.59 -11.18 2.51
CA THR A 148 11.72 -10.53 3.12
C THR A 148 12.62 -11.58 3.79
N ARG A 149 13.90 -11.26 4.01
CA ARG A 149 14.86 -12.15 4.70
C ARG A 149 14.40 -12.49 6.12
N ASP A 150 13.61 -11.62 6.73
CA ASP A 150 13.20 -11.69 8.14
C ASP A 150 11.93 -12.55 8.32
N SER A 151 11.30 -13.02 7.23
CA SER A 151 10.22 -13.99 7.30
C SER A 151 10.67 -15.44 7.47
N GLU A 152 11.99 -15.69 7.53
CA GLU A 152 12.55 -17.03 7.75
C GLU A 152 12.01 -17.77 9.00
N PRO A 153 11.72 -17.13 10.15
CA PRO A 153 11.16 -17.84 11.29
C PRO A 153 9.80 -18.47 11.04
N ILE A 154 8.97 -17.87 10.13
CA ILE A 154 7.70 -18.49 9.73
C ILE A 154 7.93 -19.72 8.84
N MET A 155 9.15 -19.87 8.32
CA MET A 155 9.56 -20.89 7.38
C MET A 155 10.04 -22.20 7.99
N SER A 156 10.35 -22.28 9.26
CA SER A 156 10.92 -23.46 9.91
C SER A 156 9.92 -24.17 10.84
N SER A 157 8.68 -24.32 10.41
CA SER A 157 7.66 -24.95 11.23
C SER A 157 7.59 -26.45 11.01
N ASP A 158 7.28 -27.16 12.09
CA ASP A 158 6.88 -28.55 12.04
C ASP A 158 5.55 -28.69 11.29
N ARG A 159 5.30 -29.83 10.67
CA ARG A 159 4.21 -30.06 9.72
C ARG A 159 2.83 -29.83 10.30
N ASP A 160 2.63 -30.27 11.52
CA ASP A 160 1.31 -30.27 12.17
C ASP A 160 0.86 -28.89 12.65
N LEU A 161 1.75 -27.91 12.63
CA LEU A 161 1.53 -26.58 13.18
C LEU A 161 1.26 -25.51 12.10
N ILE A 162 1.20 -25.89 10.82
CA ILE A 162 0.83 -24.97 9.74
C ILE A 162 -0.69 -24.82 9.68
N VAL A 163 -1.15 -23.57 9.59
CA VAL A 163 -2.55 -23.23 9.39
C VAL A 163 -2.70 -22.18 8.31
N TYR A 164 -3.75 -22.30 7.52
CA TYR A 164 -4.09 -21.32 6.48
C TYR A 164 -5.59 -21.08 6.44
N THR A 165 -5.98 -19.82 6.23
CA THR A 165 -7.39 -19.47 5.99
C THR A 165 -7.45 -18.29 5.03
N LEU A 166 -8.31 -18.40 4.02
CA LEU A 166 -8.65 -17.33 3.08
C LEU A 166 -10.09 -16.90 3.33
N LEU A 167 -10.29 -15.60 3.56
CA LEU A 167 -11.60 -15.02 3.78
C LEU A 167 -11.87 -13.91 2.75
N GLN A 168 -13.15 -13.72 2.42
CA GLN A 168 -13.62 -12.68 1.50
C GLN A 168 -14.79 -11.92 2.12
N LYS A 169 -14.82 -10.62 1.88
CA LYS A 169 -16.00 -9.77 2.07
C LYS A 169 -16.32 -9.08 0.77
N LYS A 170 -17.50 -9.35 0.22
CA LYS A 170 -18.01 -8.69 -0.98
C LYS A 170 -18.57 -7.31 -0.66
N SER A 171 -18.31 -6.33 -1.51
CA SER A 171 -18.82 -4.97 -1.34
C SER A 171 -18.97 -4.31 -2.72
N SER A 172 -19.91 -3.36 -2.83
CA SER A 172 -20.09 -2.54 -4.04
C SER A 172 -18.90 -1.62 -4.33
N ALA A 173 -18.09 -1.32 -3.32
CA ALA A 173 -16.87 -0.50 -3.46
C ALA A 173 -15.62 -1.31 -3.83
N GLY A 174 -15.77 -2.63 -4.01
CA GLY A 174 -14.71 -3.57 -4.25
C GLY A 174 -14.64 -4.64 -3.16
N ASP A 175 -14.23 -5.83 -3.53
CA ASP A 175 -14.10 -6.96 -2.60
C ASP A 175 -12.86 -6.81 -1.73
N ILE A 176 -12.96 -7.28 -0.50
CA ILE A 176 -11.83 -7.34 0.42
C ILE A 176 -11.51 -8.81 0.71
N TRP A 177 -10.24 -9.15 0.53
CA TRP A 177 -9.72 -10.48 0.76
C TRP A 177 -8.70 -10.45 1.88
N VAL A 178 -8.78 -11.44 2.78
CA VAL A 178 -7.82 -11.61 3.87
C VAL A 178 -7.27 -13.03 3.83
N SER A 179 -5.97 -13.13 3.67
CA SER A 179 -5.22 -14.39 3.70
C SER A 179 -4.42 -14.44 4.99
N LEU A 180 -4.66 -15.48 5.79
CA LEU A 180 -4.01 -15.75 7.06
C LEU A 180 -3.16 -17.02 6.91
N TYR A 181 -1.84 -16.89 7.08
CA TYR A 181 -0.92 -18.03 7.11
C TYR A 181 -0.19 -18.04 8.44
N GLY A 182 -0.29 -19.10 9.19
CA GLY A 182 0.30 -19.19 10.51
C GLY A 182 1.07 -20.47 10.74
N SER A 183 2.08 -20.39 11.59
CA SER A 183 2.86 -21.52 12.08
C SER A 183 3.39 -21.25 13.49
N GLU A 184 3.90 -22.28 14.14
CA GLU A 184 4.66 -22.15 15.37
C GLU A 184 6.12 -22.51 15.10
N PHE A 185 7.02 -21.83 15.76
CA PHE A 185 8.46 -22.11 15.71
C PHE A 185 9.08 -22.00 17.08
N GLN A 186 10.17 -22.70 17.31
CA GLN A 186 10.86 -22.71 18.57
C GLN A 186 11.79 -21.50 18.68
N HIS A 187 11.57 -20.64 19.66
CA HIS A 187 12.41 -19.49 19.96
C HIS A 187 12.77 -19.50 21.45
N GLY A 188 14.06 -19.57 21.76
CA GLY A 188 14.51 -19.56 23.17
C GLY A 188 14.01 -20.70 24.04
N GLY A 189 13.60 -21.83 23.42
CA GLY A 189 13.05 -23.00 24.15
C GLY A 189 11.53 -23.09 24.15
N ASP A 190 10.83 -21.99 23.87
CA ASP A 190 9.35 -21.94 23.81
C ASP A 190 8.82 -21.98 22.37
N LEU A 191 7.65 -22.56 22.19
CA LEU A 191 6.88 -22.47 20.94
C LEU A 191 6.23 -21.09 20.87
N THR A 192 6.52 -20.38 19.79
CA THR A 192 6.03 -19.02 19.53
C THR A 192 5.17 -19.00 18.26
N PRO A 193 3.91 -18.53 18.34
CA PRO A 193 3.08 -18.42 17.15
C PRO A 193 3.50 -17.27 16.25
N SER A 194 3.55 -17.52 14.96
CA SER A 194 3.75 -16.49 13.92
C SER A 194 2.59 -16.49 12.95
N LEU A 195 2.08 -15.30 12.62
CA LEU A 195 0.96 -15.13 11.70
C LEU A 195 1.29 -14.08 10.64
N ALA A 196 1.29 -14.48 9.38
CA ALA A 196 1.28 -13.57 8.26
C ALA A 196 -0.16 -13.24 7.86
N VAL A 197 -0.48 -11.97 7.80
CA VAL A 197 -1.78 -11.41 7.43
C VAL A 197 -1.59 -10.61 6.15
N SER A 198 -2.21 -11.05 5.04
CA SER A 198 -2.25 -10.29 3.80
C SER A 198 -3.68 -9.83 3.53
N VAL A 199 -3.88 -8.53 3.47
CA VAL A 199 -5.17 -7.91 3.14
C VAL A 199 -5.08 -7.31 1.73
N LEU A 200 -5.99 -7.71 0.86
CA LEU A 200 -6.15 -7.12 -0.46
C LEU A 200 -7.51 -6.43 -0.54
N GLU A 201 -7.49 -5.16 -0.89
CA GLU A 201 -8.67 -4.36 -1.22
C GLU A 201 -8.69 -4.19 -2.74
N THR A 202 -9.63 -4.86 -3.43
CA THR A 202 -9.70 -4.79 -4.90
C THR A 202 -9.99 -3.36 -5.35
N ARG A 203 -9.16 -2.86 -6.23
CA ARG A 203 -9.34 -1.56 -6.87
C ARG A 203 -8.58 -1.50 -8.19
N PRO A 204 -9.01 -0.67 -9.14
CA PRO A 204 -8.29 -0.50 -10.39
C PRO A 204 -6.91 0.13 -10.14
N MET A 205 -5.96 -0.19 -11.02
CA MET A 205 -4.67 0.48 -11.05
C MET A 205 -4.86 1.96 -11.39
N GLU A 206 -4.20 2.83 -10.62
CA GLU A 206 -4.14 4.24 -10.99
C GLU A 206 -3.26 4.42 -12.23
N THR A 207 -3.83 4.99 -13.27
CA THR A 207 -3.15 5.31 -14.52
C THR A 207 -2.76 6.79 -14.58
N GLY A 208 -1.97 7.20 -15.57
CA GLY A 208 -1.58 8.60 -15.76
C GLY A 208 -0.55 9.11 -14.75
N LYS A 209 0.20 8.22 -14.08
CA LYS A 209 1.28 8.58 -13.13
C LYS A 209 2.65 8.73 -13.78
N MET A 210 2.77 8.55 -15.09
CA MET A 210 4.01 8.83 -15.80
C MET A 210 4.15 10.35 -15.95
N VAL A 211 5.15 10.91 -15.27
CA VAL A 211 5.40 12.36 -15.28
C VAL A 211 6.16 12.82 -16.53
N PHE A 212 6.79 11.90 -17.25
CA PHE A 212 7.51 12.17 -18.48
C PHE A 212 6.95 11.29 -19.60
N VAL A 213 6.58 11.92 -20.73
CA VAL A 213 6.04 11.23 -21.91
C VAL A 213 6.90 11.63 -23.10
N ASP A 214 7.55 10.67 -23.76
CA ASP A 214 8.36 10.91 -24.95
C ASP A 214 7.49 11.19 -26.20
N ALA A 215 8.11 11.69 -27.26
CA ALA A 215 7.43 12.09 -28.48
C ALA A 215 6.67 10.93 -29.17
N ALA A 216 7.21 9.69 -29.11
CA ALA A 216 6.58 8.53 -29.71
C ALA A 216 5.32 8.13 -28.94
N SER A 217 5.40 8.07 -27.60
CA SER A 217 4.25 7.80 -26.73
C SER A 217 3.17 8.87 -26.84
N MET A 218 3.56 10.15 -26.99
CA MET A 218 2.60 11.24 -27.25
C MET A 218 1.88 11.04 -28.59
N GLN A 219 2.62 10.66 -29.64
CA GLN A 219 2.03 10.40 -30.95
C GLN A 219 1.02 9.27 -30.89
N GLU A 220 1.36 8.15 -30.26
CA GLU A 220 0.44 7.00 -30.09
C GLU A 220 -0.82 7.40 -29.31
N ALA A 221 -0.68 8.18 -28.23
CA ALA A 221 -1.82 8.65 -27.45
C ALA A 221 -2.74 9.56 -28.28
N MET A 222 -2.17 10.48 -29.07
CA MET A 222 -2.91 11.37 -29.94
C MET A 222 -3.63 10.62 -31.07
N GLU A 223 -3.01 9.63 -31.69
CA GLU A 223 -3.64 8.78 -32.71
C GLU A 223 -4.83 7.98 -32.16
N LYS A 224 -4.75 7.58 -30.88
CA LYS A 224 -5.84 6.84 -30.19
C LYS A 224 -6.99 7.72 -29.72
N THR A 225 -6.68 8.89 -29.17
CA THR A 225 -7.65 9.66 -28.39
C THR A 225 -7.74 11.14 -28.77
N GLY A 226 -6.94 11.60 -29.72
CA GLY A 226 -6.83 13.01 -30.13
C GLY A 226 -6.11 13.90 -29.10
N ARG A 227 -5.63 13.36 -27.99
CA ARG A 227 -4.98 14.13 -26.91
C ARG A 227 -4.01 13.31 -26.08
N VAL A 228 -3.14 14.02 -25.35
CA VAL A 228 -2.25 13.44 -24.34
C VAL A 228 -2.13 14.34 -23.13
N ALA A 229 -2.27 13.79 -21.92
CA ALA A 229 -2.07 14.50 -20.66
C ALA A 229 -0.59 14.43 -20.24
N LEU A 230 -0.02 15.57 -19.87
CA LEU A 230 1.38 15.73 -19.50
C LEU A 230 1.49 16.21 -18.05
N TYR A 231 2.13 15.39 -17.21
CA TYR A 231 2.36 15.66 -15.79
C TYR A 231 3.80 16.13 -15.50
N GLY A 232 4.67 16.11 -16.51
CA GLY A 232 6.06 16.54 -16.42
C GLY A 232 6.30 18.04 -16.69
N ILE A 233 5.24 18.86 -16.64
CA ILE A 233 5.31 20.32 -16.78
C ILE A 233 5.02 20.94 -15.41
N TYR A 234 6.02 21.61 -14.85
CA TYR A 234 5.99 22.16 -13.50
C TYR A 234 6.04 23.68 -13.51
N PHE A 235 5.27 24.27 -12.61
CA PHE A 235 5.22 25.72 -12.39
C PHE A 235 5.54 26.01 -10.93
N ASP A 236 5.97 27.24 -10.65
CA ASP A 236 6.03 27.74 -9.30
C ASP A 236 4.61 27.83 -8.69
N PHE A 237 4.55 27.71 -7.38
CA PHE A 237 3.28 27.78 -6.67
C PHE A 237 2.54 29.11 -6.98
N ASN A 238 1.29 29.00 -7.39
CA ASN A 238 0.46 30.14 -7.82
C ASN A 238 1.05 31.01 -8.93
N LYS A 239 1.93 30.46 -9.78
CA LYS A 239 2.52 31.19 -10.91
C LYS A 239 2.40 30.41 -12.21
N SER A 240 2.63 31.10 -13.31
CA SER A 240 2.77 30.56 -14.68
C SER A 240 4.23 30.41 -15.13
N VAL A 241 5.19 30.69 -14.25
CA VAL A 241 6.62 30.56 -14.56
C VAL A 241 6.99 29.09 -14.60
N LEU A 242 7.51 28.63 -15.76
CA LEU A 242 7.98 27.26 -15.95
C LEU A 242 9.23 27.00 -15.12
N LYS A 243 9.24 25.88 -14.41
CA LYS A 243 10.45 25.38 -13.74
C LYS A 243 11.40 24.72 -14.72
N ALA A 244 12.70 24.73 -14.40
CA ALA A 244 13.75 24.14 -15.25
C ALA A 244 13.51 22.64 -15.53
N GLU A 245 12.89 21.92 -14.57
CA GLU A 245 12.56 20.51 -14.70
C GLU A 245 11.57 20.20 -15.84
N SER A 246 10.78 21.20 -16.27
CA SER A 246 9.85 21.09 -17.40
C SER A 246 10.55 21.02 -18.76
N ALA A 247 11.79 21.47 -18.85
CA ALA A 247 12.52 21.59 -20.14
C ALA A 247 12.57 20.27 -20.91
N LYS A 248 12.73 19.15 -20.21
CA LYS A 248 12.76 17.81 -20.80
C LYS A 248 11.44 17.45 -21.49
N GLN A 249 10.31 17.71 -20.84
CA GLN A 249 8.98 17.44 -21.41
C GLN A 249 8.68 18.38 -22.57
N ILE A 250 9.04 19.66 -22.48
CA ILE A 250 8.87 20.64 -23.56
C ILE A 250 9.68 20.23 -24.80
N THR A 251 10.91 19.71 -24.61
CA THR A 251 11.73 19.18 -25.69
C THR A 251 11.04 18.02 -26.42
N GLU A 252 10.38 17.12 -25.72
CA GLU A 252 9.67 16.01 -26.35
C GLU A 252 8.41 16.47 -27.10
N ILE A 253 7.68 17.47 -26.57
CA ILE A 253 6.57 18.09 -27.32
C ILE A 253 7.09 18.71 -28.64
N ALA A 254 8.19 19.43 -28.54
CA ALA A 254 8.82 20.03 -29.76
C ALA A 254 9.26 18.95 -30.75
N ARG A 255 9.80 17.82 -30.27
CA ARG A 255 10.19 16.69 -31.13
C ARG A 255 8.97 16.08 -31.85
N LEU A 256 7.86 15.85 -31.13
CA LEU A 256 6.59 15.40 -31.73
C LEU A 256 6.15 16.34 -32.83
N LEU A 257 6.12 17.66 -32.57
CA LEU A 257 5.68 18.67 -33.53
C LEU A 257 6.62 18.78 -34.73
N LYS A 258 7.92 18.58 -34.58
CA LYS A 258 8.89 18.53 -35.68
C LYS A 258 8.75 17.29 -36.53
N ASN A 259 8.45 16.15 -35.91
CA ASN A 259 8.21 14.88 -36.61
C ASN A 259 6.88 14.87 -37.40
N LYS A 260 5.90 15.68 -36.99
CA LYS A 260 4.58 15.81 -37.62
C LYS A 260 4.35 17.28 -38.04
N PRO A 261 4.91 17.75 -39.17
CA PRO A 261 4.87 19.16 -39.57
C PRO A 261 3.48 19.74 -39.80
N SER A 262 2.50 18.91 -40.18
CA SER A 262 1.09 19.31 -40.37
C SER A 262 0.29 19.40 -39.10
N LEU A 263 0.74 18.77 -37.98
CA LEU A 263 0.01 18.70 -36.73
C LEU A 263 -0.10 20.10 -36.11
N LYS A 264 -1.33 20.52 -35.83
CA LYS A 264 -1.69 21.70 -35.04
C LYS A 264 -2.25 21.24 -33.72
N VAL A 265 -1.91 21.94 -32.63
CA VAL A 265 -2.32 21.53 -31.30
C VAL A 265 -2.83 22.70 -30.45
N LEU A 266 -3.82 22.39 -29.61
CA LEU A 266 -4.14 23.19 -28.46
C LEU A 266 -3.21 22.76 -27.32
N VAL A 267 -2.63 23.73 -26.62
CA VAL A 267 -1.94 23.53 -25.34
C VAL A 267 -2.94 23.90 -24.25
N VAL A 268 -3.48 22.89 -23.56
CA VAL A 268 -4.61 23.10 -22.64
C VAL A 268 -4.11 23.03 -21.20
N GLY A 269 -4.25 24.12 -20.46
CA GLY A 269 -3.90 24.21 -19.04
C GLY A 269 -5.09 23.84 -18.15
N HIS A 270 -4.82 23.06 -17.08
CA HIS A 270 -5.78 22.66 -16.07
C HIS A 270 -5.30 22.99 -14.66
N THR A 271 -6.23 23.23 -13.74
CA THR A 271 -5.97 23.38 -12.32
C THR A 271 -6.71 22.32 -11.51
N ASP A 272 -6.39 22.22 -10.23
CA ASP A 272 -7.24 21.53 -9.28
C ASP A 272 -8.43 22.44 -8.83
N GLY A 273 -9.28 21.89 -7.97
CA GLY A 273 -10.48 22.57 -7.48
C GLY A 273 -10.24 23.48 -6.27
N LYS A 274 -8.99 23.88 -5.96
CA LYS A 274 -8.68 24.84 -4.90
C LYS A 274 -8.66 26.26 -5.45
N GLY A 275 -9.26 27.20 -4.71
CA GLY A 275 -9.30 28.60 -5.06
C GLY A 275 -10.55 28.99 -5.86
N ASP A 276 -10.58 30.25 -6.30
CA ASP A 276 -11.67 30.82 -7.06
C ASP A 276 -11.70 30.32 -8.50
N PHE A 277 -12.88 30.24 -9.10
CA PHE A 277 -13.08 29.73 -10.46
C PHE A 277 -12.41 30.62 -11.51
N ASP A 278 -12.67 31.94 -11.45
CA ASP A 278 -12.14 32.88 -12.45
C ASP A 278 -10.60 32.97 -12.36
N TYR A 279 -10.07 32.98 -11.15
CA TYR A 279 -8.62 32.89 -10.93
C TYR A 279 -8.00 31.63 -11.54
N ASN A 280 -8.64 30.46 -11.38
CA ASN A 280 -8.14 29.21 -11.96
C ASN A 280 -8.26 29.18 -13.48
N MET A 281 -9.28 29.82 -14.05
CA MET A 281 -9.41 30.00 -15.50
C MET A 281 -8.22 30.81 -16.04
N GLU A 282 -7.95 31.98 -15.45
CA GLU A 282 -6.83 32.82 -15.85
C GLU A 282 -5.48 32.15 -15.64
N LEU A 283 -5.25 31.53 -14.47
CA LEU A 283 -3.99 30.82 -14.15
C LEU A 283 -3.69 29.70 -15.14
N SER A 284 -4.72 28.96 -15.53
CA SER A 284 -4.57 27.84 -16.49
C SER A 284 -4.24 28.33 -17.89
N GLU A 285 -4.82 29.45 -18.32
CA GLU A 285 -4.52 30.10 -19.59
C GLU A 285 -3.09 30.65 -19.63
N LEU A 286 -2.64 31.35 -18.58
CA LEU A 286 -1.28 31.84 -18.44
C LEU A 286 -0.25 30.70 -18.45
N ARG A 287 -0.56 29.56 -17.86
CA ARG A 287 0.29 28.37 -17.88
C ARG A 287 0.37 27.75 -19.28
N ALA A 288 -0.75 27.65 -19.98
CA ALA A 288 -0.78 27.18 -21.36
C ALA A 288 0.02 28.12 -22.29
N ALA A 289 -0.11 29.42 -22.09
CA ALA A 289 0.67 30.43 -22.82
C ALA A 289 2.17 30.27 -22.56
N ALA A 290 2.61 30.09 -21.32
CA ALA A 290 4.02 29.92 -20.99
C ALA A 290 4.65 28.67 -21.66
N VAL A 291 3.90 27.56 -21.76
CA VAL A 291 4.35 26.37 -22.52
C VAL A 291 4.42 26.66 -24.00
N THR A 292 3.44 27.35 -24.56
CA THR A 292 3.39 27.76 -25.98
C THR A 292 4.57 28.66 -26.32
N ASP A 293 4.85 29.65 -25.48
CA ASP A 293 5.97 30.60 -25.66
C ASP A 293 7.32 29.86 -25.59
N ALA A 294 7.47 28.89 -24.70
CA ALA A 294 8.69 28.07 -24.66
C ALA A 294 8.89 27.23 -25.93
N LEU A 295 7.81 26.66 -26.48
CA LEU A 295 7.88 25.91 -27.74
C LEU A 295 8.25 26.82 -28.93
N ILE A 296 7.74 28.04 -28.97
CA ILE A 296 8.05 29.01 -30.02
C ILE A 296 9.48 29.52 -29.88
N SER A 297 9.83 30.07 -28.71
CA SER A 297 11.09 30.78 -28.48
C SER A 297 12.31 29.86 -28.41
N SER A 298 12.19 28.72 -27.71
CA SER A 298 13.32 27.81 -27.47
C SER A 298 13.44 26.68 -28.48
N HIS A 299 12.33 26.32 -29.16
CA HIS A 299 12.31 25.18 -30.08
C HIS A 299 11.91 25.51 -31.52
N ALA A 300 11.66 26.79 -31.82
CA ALA A 300 11.31 27.31 -33.16
C ALA A 300 10.06 26.63 -33.78
N ILE A 301 9.07 26.26 -32.94
CA ILE A 301 7.80 25.80 -33.47
C ILE A 301 6.95 26.98 -33.93
N PRO A 302 6.40 26.96 -35.16
CA PRO A 302 5.61 28.07 -35.68
C PRO A 302 4.38 28.36 -34.80
N ALA A 303 4.18 29.63 -34.44
CA ALA A 303 3.05 30.07 -33.61
C ALA A 303 1.69 29.67 -34.20
N SER A 304 1.56 29.63 -35.54
CA SER A 304 0.34 29.24 -36.26
C SER A 304 -0.09 27.78 -36.01
N ARG A 305 0.78 26.97 -35.41
CA ARG A 305 0.50 25.57 -35.06
C ARG A 305 0.10 25.36 -33.60
N LEU A 306 0.15 26.39 -32.77
CA LEU A 306 -0.03 26.32 -31.33
C LEU A 306 -1.12 27.28 -30.90
N LYS A 307 -2.04 26.84 -30.06
CA LYS A 307 -3.05 27.70 -29.46
C LYS A 307 -3.15 27.40 -27.97
N PRO A 308 -2.79 28.33 -27.08
CA PRO A 308 -2.99 28.17 -25.65
C PRO A 308 -4.48 28.26 -25.30
N VAL A 309 -4.93 27.43 -24.36
CA VAL A 309 -6.30 27.40 -23.84
C VAL A 309 -6.25 27.10 -22.34
N GLY A 310 -6.92 27.91 -21.54
CA GLY A 310 -7.16 27.63 -20.13
C GLY A 310 -8.55 27.06 -19.91
N VAL A 311 -8.68 25.98 -19.14
CA VAL A 311 -9.97 25.42 -18.75
C VAL A 311 -10.15 25.36 -17.22
N GLY A 312 -9.16 25.86 -16.48
CA GLY A 312 -9.21 25.90 -15.03
C GLY A 312 -9.52 24.55 -14.40
N MET A 313 -10.47 24.55 -13.48
CA MET A 313 -10.96 23.35 -12.79
C MET A 313 -12.16 22.67 -13.48
N ALA A 314 -12.59 23.16 -14.67
CA ALA A 314 -13.85 22.74 -15.30
C ALA A 314 -13.80 21.32 -15.89
N ALA A 315 -12.60 20.77 -16.14
CA ALA A 315 -12.42 19.45 -16.74
C ALA A 315 -11.54 18.54 -15.85
N PRO A 316 -12.02 18.12 -14.68
CA PRO A 316 -11.25 17.26 -13.79
C PRO A 316 -11.15 15.84 -14.37
N VAL A 317 -10.00 15.20 -14.21
CA VAL A 317 -9.77 13.78 -14.54
C VAL A 317 -9.85 12.91 -13.29
N ASP A 318 -9.91 13.54 -12.13
CA ASP A 318 -10.05 12.85 -10.84
C ASP A 318 -10.71 13.74 -9.79
N THR A 319 -11.03 13.13 -8.63
CA THR A 319 -11.64 13.85 -7.51
C THR A 319 -10.73 14.95 -6.94
N ASN A 320 -11.28 16.13 -6.68
CA ASN A 320 -10.56 17.19 -5.97
C ASN A 320 -10.52 17.00 -4.43
N LYS A 321 -11.13 15.94 -3.90
CA LYS A 321 -11.19 15.69 -2.45
C LYS A 321 -9.87 15.19 -1.87
N THR A 322 -9.05 14.49 -2.66
CA THR A 322 -7.73 13.96 -2.24
C THR A 322 -6.60 14.75 -2.87
N GLU A 323 -5.38 14.71 -2.26
CA GLU A 323 -4.22 15.38 -2.86
C GLU A 323 -3.76 14.68 -4.13
N GLU A 324 -3.87 13.35 -4.18
CA GLU A 324 -3.55 12.54 -5.36
C GLU A 324 -4.46 12.92 -6.54
N GLY A 325 -5.74 13.07 -6.30
CA GLY A 325 -6.69 13.49 -7.34
C GLY A 325 -6.43 14.93 -7.80
N ARG A 326 -6.16 15.85 -6.89
CA ARG A 326 -5.77 17.22 -7.23
C ARG A 326 -4.47 17.26 -8.05
N ALA A 327 -3.48 16.44 -7.70
CA ALA A 327 -2.23 16.35 -8.46
C ALA A 327 -2.46 15.90 -9.91
N ARG A 328 -3.41 15.00 -10.16
CA ARG A 328 -3.81 14.59 -11.52
C ARG A 328 -4.59 15.69 -12.25
N ASN A 329 -5.33 16.52 -11.53
CA ASN A 329 -6.04 17.64 -12.15
C ASN A 329 -5.09 18.77 -12.56
N ARG A 330 -3.98 19.00 -11.84
CA ARG A 330 -2.93 19.99 -12.20
C ARG A 330 -2.06 19.44 -13.33
N ARG A 331 -2.49 19.61 -14.57
CA ARG A 331 -1.82 19.08 -15.76
C ARG A 331 -1.86 20.05 -16.95
N VAL A 332 -1.07 19.74 -17.96
CA VAL A 332 -1.19 20.31 -19.30
C VAL A 332 -1.57 19.19 -20.26
N GLU A 333 -2.52 19.44 -21.16
CA GLU A 333 -2.83 18.51 -22.25
C GLU A 333 -2.39 19.10 -23.59
N ILE A 334 -1.91 18.24 -24.49
CA ILE A 334 -1.73 18.55 -25.90
C ILE A 334 -2.88 17.89 -26.65
N VAL A 335 -3.65 18.66 -27.35
CA VAL A 335 -4.87 18.23 -28.06
C VAL A 335 -4.74 18.57 -29.53
N GLU A 336 -4.97 17.62 -30.42
CA GLU A 336 -5.00 17.82 -31.88
C GLU A 336 -6.22 18.65 -32.28
N TYR A 337 -6.09 19.61 -33.23
CA TYR A 337 -7.20 20.37 -33.76
C TYR A 337 -6.98 20.80 -35.23
#